data_04b7c539fc71e37f3a706e3ba84f7fbf
#
_entry.id   04b7c539fc71e37f3a706e3ba84f7fbf
#
_cell.length_a   1.000
_cell.length_b   1.000
_cell.length_c   1.000
_cell.angle_alpha   90.00
_cell.angle_beta   90.00
_cell.angle_gamma   90.00
#
_symmetry.space_group_name_H-M   'P 1'
#
loop_
_entity.id
_entity.type
_entity.pdbx_description
1 polymer ?
#
loop_
_entity_poly.entity_id
_entity_poly.type
_entity_poly.pdbx_seq_one_letter_code
_entity_poly.pdbx_strand_id
1 'polypeptide(L)'
;VGVMSGLRQLLEFGLFHGDPHPGNIFALKDGRIAYVDFGNVAQLSQKNKEVLIDAVVHAVNEDYDAMAGDFIRLGFLSPGTDVRPIVPALESIWQDARTASLSSFNFRTVTAAFNELVYQYPIRIPERFSLVIRSLLTQEGICMTLKPEFRFLEVAYPYVAKRLLTDRDARLRERLIQVLFKQGKFQWTRLENLVELAQEGAGELDLTDTVSDGAQLLVTDETLRTQLILALTEDDIQ
;
A
#
# COMPACT_ATOMS: atom_id res chain seq x y z
N VAL A 1 16.75 -6.21 0.54
CA VAL A 1 17.30 -4.84 0.51
C VAL A 1 16.74 -4.06 -0.68
N GLY A 2 16.84 -4.56 -1.94
CA GLY A 2 16.45 -3.81 -3.15
C GLY A 2 14.99 -3.33 -3.14
N VAL A 3 14.02 -4.25 -2.98
CA VAL A 3 12.59 -3.90 -2.92
C VAL A 3 12.28 -2.94 -1.77
N MET A 4 12.84 -3.19 -0.58
CA MET A 4 12.67 -2.29 0.56
C MET A 4 13.20 -0.89 0.25
N SER A 5 14.35 -0.78 -0.43
CA SER A 5 14.89 0.51 -0.88
C SER A 5 13.93 1.20 -1.86
N GLY A 6 13.38 0.47 -2.82
CA GLY A 6 12.37 1.00 -3.75
C GLY A 6 11.10 1.50 -3.06
N LEU A 7 10.59 0.73 -2.10
CA LEU A 7 9.41 1.12 -1.30
C LEU A 7 9.68 2.38 -0.47
N ARG A 8 10.87 2.50 0.12
CA ARG A 8 11.27 3.70 0.85
C ARG A 8 11.39 4.91 -0.07
N GLN A 9 12.02 4.75 -1.23
CA GLN A 9 12.09 5.81 -2.25
C GLN A 9 10.69 6.28 -2.63
N LEU A 10 9.76 5.35 -2.85
CA LEU A 10 8.40 5.64 -3.28
C LEU A 10 7.56 6.29 -2.18
N LEU A 11 7.50 5.68 -1.01
CA LEU A 11 6.52 6.02 0.02
C LEU A 11 7.08 7.00 1.08
N GLU A 12 8.40 6.98 1.36
CA GLU A 12 9.00 7.90 2.32
C GLU A 12 9.49 9.18 1.61
N PHE A 13 10.43 9.02 0.69
CA PHE A 13 11.10 10.17 0.07
C PHE A 13 10.27 10.81 -1.05
N GLY A 14 9.45 10.02 -1.73
CA GLY A 14 8.70 10.48 -2.90
C GLY A 14 9.57 10.80 -4.10
N LEU A 15 10.84 10.43 -4.03
CA LEU A 15 11.82 10.53 -5.10
C LEU A 15 12.39 9.14 -5.36
N PHE A 16 12.18 8.58 -6.54
CA PHE A 16 12.60 7.23 -6.79
C PHE A 16 13.27 7.07 -8.16
N HIS A 17 14.14 6.08 -8.24
CA HIS A 17 14.84 5.70 -9.44
C HIS A 17 13.88 5.01 -10.41
N GLY A 18 13.63 5.63 -11.56
CA GLY A 18 12.65 5.14 -12.56
C GLY A 18 13.18 4.05 -13.48
N ASP A 19 14.47 3.69 -13.38
CA ASP A 19 15.10 2.68 -14.24
C ASP A 19 16.15 1.82 -13.49
N PRO A 20 15.73 1.05 -12.47
CA PRO A 20 16.63 0.28 -11.62
C PRO A 20 16.99 -1.07 -12.25
N HIS A 21 17.45 -1.05 -13.52
CA HIS A 21 17.92 -2.28 -14.17
C HIS A 21 19.26 -2.77 -13.58
N PRO A 22 19.68 -4.04 -13.81
CA PRO A 22 20.87 -4.59 -13.18
C PRO A 22 22.17 -3.82 -13.42
N GLY A 23 22.26 -3.03 -14.52
CA GLY A 23 23.41 -2.16 -14.80
C GLY A 23 23.45 -0.90 -13.94
N ASN A 24 22.34 -0.53 -13.28
CA ASN A 24 22.20 0.67 -12.45
C ASN A 24 22.14 0.37 -10.95
N ILE A 25 22.22 -0.91 -10.56
CA ILE A 25 22.22 -1.34 -9.14
C ILE A 25 23.45 -2.16 -8.86
N PHE A 26 24.24 -1.74 -7.87
CA PHE A 26 25.44 -2.45 -7.43
C PHE A 26 25.25 -2.97 -6.01
N ALA A 27 25.58 -4.27 -5.83
CA ALA A 27 25.72 -4.85 -4.50
C ALA A 27 27.09 -4.54 -3.93
N LEU A 28 27.14 -3.92 -2.76
CA LEU A 28 28.37 -3.59 -2.07
C LEU A 28 28.78 -4.72 -1.12
N LYS A 29 30.08 -4.80 -0.80
CA LYS A 29 30.63 -5.86 0.06
C LYS A 29 30.10 -5.81 1.50
N ASP A 30 29.63 -4.68 1.95
CA ASP A 30 29.04 -4.46 3.28
C ASP A 30 27.52 -4.72 3.33
N GLY A 31 26.94 -5.31 2.27
CA GLY A 31 25.51 -5.65 2.20
C GLY A 31 24.60 -4.50 1.79
N ARG A 32 25.14 -3.30 1.54
CA ARG A 32 24.39 -2.18 0.98
C ARG A 32 24.21 -2.34 -0.53
N ILE A 33 23.29 -1.56 -1.08
CA ILE A 33 23.15 -1.38 -2.53
C ILE A 33 23.44 0.07 -2.89
N ALA A 34 23.99 0.28 -4.07
CA ALA A 34 24.22 1.60 -4.65
C ALA A 34 23.46 1.73 -5.96
N TYR A 35 22.79 2.85 -6.15
CA TYR A 35 22.17 3.21 -7.41
C TYR A 35 23.06 4.17 -8.18
N VAL A 36 23.10 4.02 -9.48
CA VAL A 36 23.80 4.92 -10.42
C VAL A 36 22.86 5.27 -11.58
N ASP A 37 23.27 6.22 -12.42
CA ASP A 37 22.50 6.70 -13.58
C ASP A 37 21.11 7.23 -13.19
N PHE A 38 21.08 8.44 -12.65
CA PHE A 38 19.86 9.14 -12.27
C PHE A 38 19.21 9.92 -13.43
N GLY A 39 19.43 9.49 -14.69
CA GLY A 39 18.78 10.07 -15.87
C GLY A 39 17.26 9.92 -15.88
N ASN A 40 16.75 8.87 -15.27
CA ASN A 40 15.32 8.58 -15.11
C ASN A 40 14.94 8.61 -13.63
N VAL A 41 14.54 9.76 -13.14
CA VAL A 41 14.04 9.92 -11.76
C VAL A 41 12.60 10.43 -11.80
N ALA A 42 11.74 9.84 -11.01
CA ALA A 42 10.36 10.31 -10.84
C ALA A 42 10.13 10.84 -9.43
N GLN A 43 9.29 11.87 -9.35
CA GLN A 43 8.90 12.49 -8.10
C GLN A 43 7.40 12.34 -7.87
N LEU A 44 7.01 11.89 -6.70
CA LEU A 44 5.63 11.84 -6.26
C LEU A 44 5.36 12.93 -5.23
N SER A 45 4.24 13.61 -5.40
CA SER A 45 3.75 14.55 -4.39
C SER A 45 3.39 13.82 -3.11
N GLN A 46 3.38 14.54 -1.99
CA GLN A 46 2.95 13.99 -0.71
C GLN A 46 1.54 13.38 -0.80
N LYS A 47 0.60 14.07 -1.47
CA LYS A 47 -0.74 13.56 -1.73
C LYS A 47 -0.73 12.20 -2.45
N ASN A 48 0.11 12.04 -3.49
CA ASN A 48 0.17 10.77 -4.22
C ASN A 48 0.73 9.62 -3.37
N LYS A 49 1.71 9.91 -2.50
CA LYS A 49 2.23 8.91 -1.54
C LYS A 49 1.15 8.43 -0.57
N GLU A 50 0.38 9.36 -0.03
CA GLU A 50 -0.72 9.06 0.88
C GLU A 50 -1.80 8.21 0.21
N VAL A 51 -2.21 8.58 -1.00
CA VAL A 51 -3.22 7.80 -1.74
C VAL A 51 -2.70 6.41 -2.14
N LEU A 52 -1.42 6.25 -2.43
CA LEU A 52 -0.84 4.92 -2.66
C LEU A 52 -0.90 4.04 -1.41
N ILE A 53 -0.65 4.62 -0.25
CA ILE A 53 -0.79 3.91 1.03
C ILE A 53 -2.27 3.51 1.24
N ASP A 54 -3.20 4.45 1.04
CA ASP A 54 -4.65 4.18 1.12
C ASP A 54 -5.03 3.01 0.18
N ALA A 55 -4.59 3.04 -1.08
CA ALA A 55 -4.90 2.01 -2.05
C ALA A 55 -4.39 0.62 -1.64
N VAL A 56 -3.20 0.54 -1.04
CA VAL A 56 -2.69 -0.73 -0.47
C VAL A 56 -3.59 -1.22 0.66
N VAL A 57 -3.98 -0.32 1.55
CA VAL A 57 -4.85 -0.66 2.69
C VAL A 57 -6.24 -1.08 2.22
N HIS A 58 -6.83 -0.36 1.25
CA HIS A 58 -8.12 -0.74 0.68
C HIS A 58 -8.06 -2.10 -0.02
N ALA A 59 -6.96 -2.39 -0.74
CA ALA A 59 -6.74 -3.69 -1.36
C ALA A 59 -6.69 -4.83 -0.32
N VAL A 60 -5.94 -4.64 0.77
CA VAL A 60 -5.83 -5.62 1.87
C VAL A 60 -7.18 -5.85 2.56
N ASN A 61 -7.96 -4.80 2.74
CA ASN A 61 -9.28 -4.86 3.38
C ASN A 61 -10.43 -5.16 2.41
N GLU A 62 -10.14 -5.49 1.15
CA GLU A 62 -11.14 -5.80 0.11
C GLU A 62 -12.19 -4.69 -0.07
N ASP A 63 -11.80 -3.43 0.19
CA ASP A 63 -12.65 -2.27 0.01
C ASP A 63 -12.49 -1.72 -1.41
N TYR A 64 -13.02 -2.45 -2.39
CA TYR A 64 -12.83 -2.16 -3.82
C TYR A 64 -13.54 -0.88 -4.26
N ASP A 65 -14.61 -0.47 -3.58
CA ASP A 65 -15.26 0.83 -3.78
C ASP A 65 -14.32 1.98 -3.42
N ALA A 66 -13.70 1.92 -2.24
CA ALA A 66 -12.73 2.91 -1.81
C ALA A 66 -11.49 2.90 -2.72
N MET A 67 -11.01 1.73 -3.12
CA MET A 67 -9.88 1.56 -4.05
C MET A 67 -10.18 2.17 -5.44
N ALA A 68 -11.39 2.01 -5.97
CA ALA A 68 -11.82 2.66 -7.20
C ALA A 68 -11.83 4.21 -7.07
N GLY A 69 -12.19 4.72 -5.89
CA GLY A 69 -12.05 6.13 -5.54
C GLY A 69 -10.61 6.61 -5.55
N ASP A 70 -9.66 5.79 -5.12
CA ASP A 70 -8.22 6.12 -5.17
C ASP A 70 -7.72 6.29 -6.60
N PHE A 71 -8.26 5.59 -7.57
CA PHE A 71 -7.91 5.77 -8.98
C PHE A 71 -8.25 7.19 -9.49
N ILE A 72 -9.37 7.77 -9.01
CA ILE A 72 -9.69 9.18 -9.27
C ILE A 72 -8.68 10.09 -8.58
N ARG A 73 -8.36 9.82 -7.31
CA ARG A 73 -7.43 10.63 -6.50
C ARG A 73 -6.00 10.62 -7.06
N LEU A 74 -5.56 9.49 -7.63
CA LEU A 74 -4.25 9.34 -8.31
C LEU A 74 -4.24 9.94 -9.72
N GLY A 75 -5.41 10.26 -10.26
CA GLY A 75 -5.57 10.81 -11.62
C GLY A 75 -5.57 9.73 -12.71
N PHE A 76 -5.86 8.47 -12.36
CA PHE A 76 -6.05 7.38 -13.33
C PHE A 76 -7.42 7.49 -14.01
N LEU A 77 -8.41 8.01 -13.29
CA LEU A 77 -9.75 8.30 -13.78
C LEU A 77 -10.05 9.80 -13.66
N SER A 78 -10.86 10.31 -14.56
CA SER A 78 -11.32 11.69 -14.49
C SER A 78 -12.25 11.90 -13.30
N PRO A 79 -12.25 13.08 -12.66
CA PRO A 79 -13.24 13.43 -11.66
C PRO A 79 -14.67 13.27 -12.20
N GLY A 80 -15.55 12.65 -11.42
CA GLY A 80 -16.93 12.40 -11.81
C GLY A 80 -17.15 11.14 -12.65
N THR A 81 -16.10 10.35 -12.95
CA THR A 81 -16.26 9.04 -13.59
C THR A 81 -17.07 8.11 -12.70
N ASP A 82 -18.07 7.42 -13.29
CA ASP A 82 -18.78 6.35 -12.60
C ASP A 82 -17.85 5.15 -12.39
N VAL A 83 -17.49 4.89 -11.14
CA VAL A 83 -16.56 3.79 -10.78
C VAL A 83 -17.27 2.45 -10.59
N ARG A 84 -18.60 2.42 -10.46
CA ARG A 84 -19.38 1.20 -10.21
C ARG A 84 -19.10 0.04 -11.18
N PRO A 85 -18.90 0.30 -12.49
CA PRO A 85 -18.55 -0.78 -13.44
C PRO A 85 -17.13 -1.33 -13.23
N ILE A 86 -16.23 -0.57 -12.59
CA ILE A 86 -14.82 -0.93 -12.38
C ILE A 86 -14.66 -1.81 -11.14
N VAL A 87 -15.51 -1.62 -10.14
CA VAL A 87 -15.43 -2.32 -8.84
C VAL A 87 -15.44 -3.86 -9.00
N PRO A 88 -16.36 -4.49 -9.76
CA PRO A 88 -16.34 -5.95 -9.93
C PRO A 88 -15.08 -6.46 -10.63
N ALA A 89 -14.51 -5.68 -11.53
CA ALA A 89 -13.28 -6.05 -12.21
C ALA A 89 -12.06 -5.96 -11.29
N LEU A 90 -12.00 -4.96 -10.40
CA LEU A 90 -11.00 -4.89 -9.33
C LEU A 90 -11.13 -6.08 -8.39
N GLU A 91 -12.37 -6.39 -7.96
CA GLU A 91 -12.64 -7.54 -7.11
C GLU A 91 -12.15 -8.85 -7.74
N SER A 92 -12.45 -9.10 -9.02
CA SER A 92 -11.98 -10.28 -9.74
C SER A 92 -10.46 -10.40 -9.74
N ILE A 93 -9.73 -9.30 -10.03
CA ILE A 93 -8.26 -9.29 -10.03
C ILE A 93 -7.71 -9.69 -8.67
N TRP A 94 -8.30 -9.19 -7.58
CA TRP A 94 -7.84 -9.48 -6.23
C TRP A 94 -8.26 -10.86 -5.72
N GLN A 95 -9.44 -11.35 -6.09
CA GLN A 95 -9.90 -12.70 -5.76
C GLN A 95 -9.05 -13.76 -6.47
N ASP A 96 -8.75 -13.58 -7.76
CA ASP A 96 -7.85 -14.45 -8.51
C ASP A 96 -6.45 -14.48 -7.89
N ALA A 97 -6.03 -13.34 -7.38
CA ALA A 97 -4.77 -13.20 -6.67
C ALA A 97 -4.72 -14.01 -5.37
N ARG A 98 -5.81 -14.10 -4.64
CA ARG A 98 -5.92 -14.81 -3.35
C ARG A 98 -6.15 -16.30 -3.52
N THR A 99 -6.99 -16.72 -4.48
CA THR A 99 -7.25 -18.13 -4.77
C THR A 99 -6.04 -18.84 -5.38
N ALA A 100 -5.27 -18.14 -6.18
CA ALA A 100 -3.94 -18.57 -6.55
C ALA A 100 -3.04 -18.35 -5.35
N SER A 101 -2.93 -19.29 -4.39
CA SER A 101 -2.04 -19.19 -3.22
C SER A 101 -1.15 -17.91 -3.20
N LEU A 102 -1.06 -17.15 -2.12
CA LEU A 102 -0.19 -15.95 -2.01
C LEU A 102 1.21 -16.19 -2.63
N SER A 103 1.64 -17.47 -2.67
CA SER A 103 2.88 -17.92 -3.28
C SER A 103 2.93 -17.82 -4.81
N SER A 104 1.82 -17.69 -5.52
CA SER A 104 1.78 -17.53 -6.99
C SER A 104 1.48 -16.09 -7.44
N PHE A 105 1.09 -15.22 -6.51
CA PHE A 105 0.73 -13.85 -6.78
C PHE A 105 1.97 -12.95 -6.84
N ASN A 106 2.27 -12.45 -8.01
CA ASN A 106 3.37 -11.51 -8.23
C ASN A 106 2.86 -10.19 -8.80
N PHE A 107 3.65 -9.14 -8.67
CA PHE A 107 3.29 -7.80 -9.14
C PHE A 107 3.04 -7.74 -10.65
N ARG A 108 3.74 -8.58 -11.41
CA ARG A 108 3.55 -8.72 -12.87
C ARG A 108 2.15 -9.22 -13.21
N THR A 109 1.60 -10.20 -12.48
CA THR A 109 0.26 -10.74 -12.71
C THR A 109 -0.79 -9.66 -12.45
N VAL A 110 -0.66 -8.92 -11.34
CA VAL A 110 -1.55 -7.78 -11.04
C VAL A 110 -1.49 -6.72 -12.13
N THR A 111 -0.29 -6.37 -12.57
CA THR A 111 -0.10 -5.35 -13.62
C THR A 111 -0.67 -5.81 -14.96
N ALA A 112 -0.55 -7.09 -15.32
CA ALA A 112 -1.15 -7.63 -16.54
C ALA A 112 -2.68 -7.54 -16.49
N ALA A 113 -3.29 -7.99 -15.40
CA ALA A 113 -4.74 -7.89 -15.21
C ALA A 113 -5.22 -6.42 -15.18
N PHE A 114 -4.44 -5.53 -14.57
CA PHE A 114 -4.72 -4.09 -14.59
C PHE A 114 -4.63 -3.48 -16.01
N ASN A 115 -3.72 -3.95 -16.85
CA ASN A 115 -3.65 -3.51 -18.24
C ASN A 115 -4.93 -3.87 -19.02
N GLU A 116 -5.56 -5.02 -18.75
CA GLU A 116 -6.87 -5.35 -19.34
C GLU A 116 -7.94 -4.33 -18.95
N LEU A 117 -7.93 -3.86 -17.69
CA LEU A 117 -8.85 -2.80 -17.26
C LEU A 117 -8.60 -1.48 -18.00
N VAL A 118 -7.36 -1.13 -18.28
CA VAL A 118 -7.00 0.10 -19.02
C VAL A 118 -7.60 0.10 -20.44
N TYR A 119 -7.73 -1.08 -21.06
CA TYR A 119 -8.37 -1.21 -22.38
C TYR A 119 -9.91 -1.19 -22.32
N GLN A 120 -10.50 -1.69 -21.24
CA GLN A 120 -11.96 -1.80 -21.10
C GLN A 120 -12.61 -0.52 -20.54
N TYR A 121 -11.87 0.24 -19.73
CA TYR A 121 -12.37 1.42 -19.04
C TYR A 121 -11.53 2.66 -19.37
N PRO A 122 -12.06 3.88 -19.20
CA PRO A 122 -11.35 5.13 -19.53
C PRO A 122 -10.21 5.45 -18.54
N ILE A 123 -9.40 4.47 -18.21
CA ILE A 123 -8.27 4.59 -17.30
C ILE A 123 -7.06 5.15 -18.07
N ARG A 124 -6.43 6.17 -17.51
CA ARG A 124 -5.19 6.75 -18.04
C ARG A 124 -4.13 6.74 -16.96
N ILE A 125 -3.04 6.03 -17.20
CA ILE A 125 -1.93 5.98 -16.26
C ILE A 125 -1.04 7.21 -16.48
N PRO A 126 -0.95 8.16 -15.52
CA PRO A 126 -0.03 9.29 -15.64
C PRO A 126 1.43 8.79 -15.74
N GLU A 127 2.26 9.51 -16.48
CA GLU A 127 3.64 9.13 -16.80
C GLU A 127 4.46 8.74 -15.54
N ARG A 128 4.34 9.54 -14.48
CA ARG A 128 5.01 9.27 -13.20
C ARG A 128 4.69 7.88 -12.62
N PHE A 129 3.47 7.39 -12.78
CA PHE A 129 3.06 6.05 -12.31
C PHE A 129 3.51 4.96 -13.28
N SER A 130 3.56 5.24 -14.59
CA SER A 130 4.16 4.31 -15.55
C SER A 130 5.62 4.03 -15.23
N LEU A 131 6.39 5.05 -14.82
CA LEU A 131 7.75 4.92 -14.35
C LEU A 131 7.84 4.10 -13.05
N VAL A 132 6.92 4.33 -12.09
CA VAL A 132 6.83 3.53 -10.84
C VAL A 132 6.59 2.07 -11.17
N ILE A 133 5.57 1.78 -11.96
CA ILE A 133 5.18 0.41 -12.32
C ILE A 133 6.35 -0.30 -13.02
N ARG A 134 6.98 0.34 -14.00
CA ARG A 134 8.15 -0.22 -14.70
C ARG A 134 9.31 -0.50 -13.74
N SER A 135 9.60 0.43 -12.84
CA SER A 135 10.65 0.28 -11.83
C SER A 135 10.39 -0.91 -10.89
N LEU A 136 9.15 -1.03 -10.39
CA LEU A 136 8.77 -2.14 -9.52
C LEU A 136 8.81 -3.49 -10.23
N LEU A 137 8.34 -3.57 -11.49
CA LEU A 137 8.43 -4.78 -12.32
C LEU A 137 9.88 -5.19 -12.57
N THR A 138 10.77 -4.24 -12.81
CA THR A 138 12.20 -4.49 -13.01
C THR A 138 12.83 -5.05 -11.73
N GLN A 139 12.54 -4.43 -10.58
CA GLN A 139 13.03 -4.89 -9.28
C GLN A 139 12.50 -6.29 -8.92
N GLU A 140 11.23 -6.56 -9.15
CA GLU A 140 10.65 -7.89 -8.97
C GLU A 140 11.35 -8.92 -9.85
N GLY A 141 11.58 -8.60 -11.14
CA GLY A 141 12.28 -9.47 -12.08
C GLY A 141 13.70 -9.80 -11.62
N ILE A 142 14.45 -8.84 -11.11
CA ILE A 142 15.79 -9.07 -10.53
C ILE A 142 15.69 -9.99 -9.32
N CYS A 143 14.76 -9.71 -8.40
CA CYS A 143 14.59 -10.53 -7.20
C CYS A 143 14.19 -11.97 -7.53
N MET A 144 13.30 -12.17 -8.49
CA MET A 144 12.89 -13.52 -8.95
C MET A 144 14.02 -14.26 -9.68
N THR A 145 14.93 -13.55 -10.34
CA THR A 145 16.11 -14.16 -10.94
C THR A 145 17.07 -14.69 -9.85
N LEU A 146 17.18 -13.97 -8.73
CA LEU A 146 18.03 -14.36 -7.60
C LEU A 146 17.36 -15.37 -6.66
N LYS A 147 16.04 -15.28 -6.51
CA LYS A 147 15.20 -16.15 -5.69
C LYS A 147 13.86 -16.37 -6.39
N PRO A 148 13.65 -17.49 -7.10
CA PRO A 148 12.41 -17.71 -7.88
C PRO A 148 11.11 -17.65 -7.06
N GLU A 149 11.17 -18.01 -5.78
CA GLU A 149 10.03 -17.96 -4.87
C GLU A 149 9.76 -16.55 -4.34
N PHE A 150 10.55 -15.54 -4.73
CA PHE A 150 10.35 -14.17 -4.26
C PHE A 150 9.00 -13.62 -4.70
N ARG A 151 8.30 -12.97 -3.76
CA ARG A 151 7.02 -12.28 -4.00
C ARG A 151 7.13 -10.84 -3.50
N PHE A 152 6.89 -9.91 -4.42
CA PHE A 152 6.99 -8.49 -4.11
C PHE A 152 6.00 -8.05 -3.04
N LEU A 153 4.76 -8.54 -3.11
CA LEU A 153 3.68 -8.15 -2.20
C LEU A 153 3.87 -8.67 -0.77
N GLU A 154 4.54 -9.82 -0.60
CA GLU A 154 4.94 -10.34 0.73
C GLU A 154 5.90 -9.40 1.46
N VAL A 155 6.57 -8.51 0.74
CA VAL A 155 7.45 -7.48 1.33
C VAL A 155 6.72 -6.13 1.42
N ALA A 156 5.91 -5.81 0.40
CA ALA A 156 5.28 -4.50 0.29
C ALA A 156 4.14 -4.32 1.31
N TYR A 157 3.28 -5.33 1.48
CA TYR A 157 2.15 -5.25 2.42
C TYR A 157 2.61 -5.11 3.88
N PRO A 158 3.50 -5.97 4.40
CA PRO A 158 4.03 -5.81 5.75
C PRO A 158 4.72 -4.47 5.97
N TYR A 159 5.45 -3.99 4.97
CA TYR A 159 6.11 -2.69 5.06
C TYR A 159 5.12 -1.54 5.23
N VAL A 160 4.05 -1.52 4.41
CA VAL A 160 3.01 -0.47 4.49
C VAL A 160 2.25 -0.58 5.80
N ALA A 161 1.85 -1.79 6.21
CA ALA A 161 1.14 -2.03 7.46
C ALA A 161 1.96 -1.58 8.67
N LYS A 162 3.23 -2.01 8.74
CA LYS A 162 4.15 -1.59 9.80
C LYS A 162 4.29 -0.07 9.84
N ARG A 163 4.46 0.56 8.70
CA ARG A 163 4.62 2.00 8.61
C ARG A 163 3.39 2.75 9.11
N LEU A 164 2.17 2.32 8.72
CA LEU A 164 0.93 2.90 9.23
C LEU A 164 0.80 2.79 10.75
N LEU A 165 1.21 1.65 11.31
CA LEU A 165 1.09 1.39 12.74
C LEU A 165 2.17 2.08 13.59
N THR A 166 3.39 2.29 13.06
CA THR A 166 4.54 2.74 13.86
C THR A 166 5.09 4.11 13.49
N ASP A 167 4.70 4.71 12.37
CA ASP A 167 5.21 6.01 11.95
C ASP A 167 4.59 7.13 12.81
N ARG A 168 5.43 8.08 13.25
CA ARG A 168 5.02 9.24 14.04
C ARG A 168 4.50 10.41 13.22
N ASP A 169 4.47 10.30 11.89
CA ASP A 169 3.92 11.35 11.03
C ASP A 169 2.41 11.49 11.29
N ALA A 170 1.99 12.68 11.73
CA ALA A 170 0.58 12.98 12.06
C ALA A 170 -0.38 12.66 10.90
N ARG A 171 0.07 12.83 9.66
CA ARG A 171 -0.73 12.50 8.46
C ARG A 171 -0.95 11.00 8.30
N LEU A 172 0.07 10.18 8.58
CA LEU A 172 -0.09 8.72 8.56
C LEU A 172 -0.99 8.23 9.71
N ARG A 173 -0.95 8.91 10.85
CA ARG A 173 -1.89 8.67 11.96
C ARG A 173 -3.33 8.99 11.58
N GLU A 174 -3.54 10.13 10.94
CA GLU A 174 -4.86 10.48 10.41
C GLU A 174 -5.37 9.44 9.40
N ARG A 175 -4.49 8.94 8.51
CA ARG A 175 -4.81 7.86 7.57
C ARG A 175 -5.16 6.56 8.28
N LEU A 176 -4.39 6.16 9.28
CA LEU A 176 -4.70 4.97 10.10
C LEU A 176 -6.11 5.07 10.69
N ILE A 177 -6.46 6.22 11.27
CA ILE A 177 -7.81 6.46 11.81
C ILE A 177 -8.87 6.34 10.71
N GLN A 178 -8.69 6.99 9.57
CA GLN A 178 -9.63 6.91 8.44
C GLN A 178 -9.84 5.48 7.93
N VAL A 179 -8.79 4.67 7.93
CA VAL A 179 -8.85 3.26 7.54
C VAL A 179 -9.60 2.42 8.58
N LEU A 180 -9.36 2.68 9.86
CA LEU A 180 -9.98 1.93 10.95
C LEU A 180 -11.44 2.29 11.20
N PHE A 181 -11.93 3.41 10.64
CA PHE A 181 -13.34 3.80 10.75
C PHE A 181 -14.02 3.76 9.38
N LYS A 182 -15.13 3.04 9.28
CA LYS A 182 -16.02 3.02 8.10
C LYS A 182 -17.42 3.45 8.53
N GLN A 183 -17.93 4.52 7.93
CA GLN A 183 -19.26 5.07 8.27
C GLN A 183 -19.44 5.39 9.79
N GLY A 184 -18.37 5.85 10.42
CA GLY A 184 -18.37 6.17 11.86
C GLY A 184 -18.22 4.97 12.79
N LYS A 185 -18.12 3.75 12.27
CA LYS A 185 -17.90 2.52 13.07
C LYS A 185 -16.46 2.06 12.99
N PHE A 186 -15.89 1.71 14.15
CA PHE A 186 -14.56 1.13 14.23
C PHE A 186 -14.54 -0.29 13.64
N GLN A 187 -13.52 -0.61 12.86
CA GLN A 187 -13.39 -1.87 12.14
C GLN A 187 -12.28 -2.73 12.77
N TRP A 188 -12.62 -3.55 13.73
CA TRP A 188 -11.68 -4.44 14.43
C TRP A 188 -10.92 -5.37 13.48
N THR A 189 -11.62 -5.99 12.53
CA THR A 189 -11.02 -6.87 11.53
C THR A 189 -9.95 -6.17 10.70
N ARG A 190 -10.12 -4.86 10.40
CA ARG A 190 -9.10 -4.09 9.68
C ARG A 190 -7.85 -3.87 10.51
N LEU A 191 -8.01 -3.62 11.81
CA LEU A 191 -6.87 -3.49 12.74
C LEU A 191 -6.14 -4.83 12.86
N GLU A 192 -6.85 -5.92 13.05
CA GLU A 192 -6.29 -7.27 13.11
C GLU A 192 -5.49 -7.61 11.86
N ASN A 193 -6.07 -7.39 10.67
CA ASN A 193 -5.38 -7.61 9.39
C ASN A 193 -4.10 -6.77 9.26
N LEU A 194 -4.13 -5.50 9.69
CA LEU A 194 -2.94 -4.64 9.63
C LEU A 194 -1.85 -5.10 10.60
N VAL A 195 -2.22 -5.52 11.82
CA VAL A 195 -1.28 -6.02 12.83
C VAL A 195 -0.65 -7.34 12.37
N GLU A 196 -1.46 -8.27 11.88
CA GLU A 196 -1.01 -9.56 11.34
C GLU A 196 0.00 -9.36 10.21
N LEU A 197 -0.34 -8.54 9.21
CA LEU A 197 0.56 -8.21 8.11
C LEU A 197 1.85 -7.55 8.57
N ALA A 198 1.79 -6.64 9.54
CA ALA A 198 2.98 -5.96 10.03
C ALA A 198 3.93 -6.93 10.78
N GLN A 199 3.38 -7.94 11.47
CA GLN A 199 4.15 -8.98 12.15
C GLN A 199 4.84 -9.94 11.17
N GLU A 200 4.18 -10.32 10.08
CA GLU A 200 4.75 -11.20 9.04
C GLU A 200 6.06 -10.66 8.46
N GLY A 201 6.20 -9.34 8.31
CA GLY A 201 7.34 -8.74 7.62
C GLY A 201 8.54 -8.35 8.48
N ALA A 202 8.42 -8.33 9.82
CA ALA A 202 9.40 -7.61 10.64
C ALA A 202 9.81 -8.30 11.95
N GLY A 203 9.27 -9.47 12.28
CA GLY A 203 9.48 -10.04 13.62
C GLY A 203 8.74 -9.22 14.68
N GLU A 204 9.38 -9.01 15.83
CA GLU A 204 8.77 -8.29 16.96
C GLU A 204 8.34 -6.86 16.56
N LEU A 205 7.05 -6.55 16.71
CA LEU A 205 6.47 -5.25 16.40
C LEU A 205 6.31 -4.46 17.70
N ASP A 206 7.10 -3.41 17.85
CA ASP A 206 6.92 -2.49 18.96
C ASP A 206 5.80 -1.48 18.63
N LEU A 207 4.66 -1.65 19.26
CA LEU A 207 3.49 -0.78 19.14
C LEU A 207 3.36 0.22 20.31
N THR A 208 4.33 0.29 21.21
CA THR A 208 4.25 1.09 22.42
C THR A 208 3.92 2.56 22.12
N ASP A 209 4.64 3.14 21.15
CA ASP A 209 4.37 4.52 20.72
C ASP A 209 2.99 4.67 20.10
N THR A 210 2.56 3.70 19.27
CA THR A 210 1.26 3.72 18.58
C THR A 210 0.11 3.63 19.57
N VAL A 211 0.23 2.76 20.57
CA VAL A 211 -0.76 2.63 21.64
C VAL A 211 -0.80 3.90 22.49
N SER A 212 0.37 4.45 22.83
CA SER A 212 0.48 5.69 23.61
C SER A 212 -0.16 6.88 22.88
N ASP A 213 0.17 7.05 21.60
CA ASP A 213 -0.40 8.14 20.79
C ASP A 213 -1.89 7.92 20.51
N GLY A 214 -2.31 6.67 20.29
CA GLY A 214 -3.74 6.32 20.19
C GLY A 214 -4.50 6.65 21.46
N ALA A 215 -3.97 6.33 22.63
CA ALA A 215 -4.54 6.70 23.92
C ALA A 215 -4.59 8.23 24.10
N GLN A 216 -3.55 8.95 23.70
CA GLN A 216 -3.53 10.41 23.75
C GLN A 216 -4.56 11.04 22.81
N LEU A 217 -4.74 10.50 21.60
CA LEU A 217 -5.79 10.94 20.67
C LEU A 217 -7.20 10.70 21.25
N LEU A 218 -7.44 9.56 21.88
CA LEU A 218 -8.72 9.27 22.56
C LEU A 218 -9.00 10.21 23.73
N VAL A 219 -7.98 10.73 24.39
CA VAL A 219 -8.14 11.72 25.45
C VAL A 219 -8.44 13.10 24.88
N THR A 220 -7.84 13.47 23.76
CA THR A 220 -7.90 14.82 23.17
C THR A 220 -9.03 15.00 22.17
N ASP A 221 -9.44 13.93 21.47
CA ASP A 221 -10.50 13.95 20.47
C ASP A 221 -11.79 13.30 21.01
N GLU A 222 -12.77 14.15 21.34
CA GLU A 222 -14.04 13.73 21.91
C GLU A 222 -14.87 12.88 20.92
N THR A 223 -14.75 13.13 19.62
CA THR A 223 -15.47 12.39 18.58
C THR A 223 -14.93 10.97 18.47
N LEU A 224 -13.61 10.81 18.40
CA LEU A 224 -12.95 9.50 18.37
C LEU A 224 -13.23 8.70 19.65
N ARG A 225 -13.15 9.36 20.79
CA ARG A 225 -13.45 8.72 22.08
C ARG A 225 -14.89 8.20 22.13
N THR A 226 -15.86 9.02 21.72
CA THR A 226 -17.27 8.63 21.69
C THR A 226 -17.51 7.46 20.73
N GLN A 227 -16.91 7.49 19.55
CA GLN A 227 -17.03 6.43 18.55
C GLN A 227 -16.40 5.12 19.04
N LEU A 228 -15.25 5.16 19.71
CA LEU A 228 -14.63 3.96 20.26
C LEU A 228 -15.43 3.38 21.42
N ILE A 229 -15.97 4.23 22.31
CA ILE A 229 -16.84 3.78 23.41
C ILE A 229 -18.10 3.11 22.86
N LEU A 230 -18.73 3.70 21.83
CA LEU A 230 -19.89 3.10 21.17
C LEU A 230 -19.55 1.76 20.53
N ALA A 231 -18.40 1.63 19.85
CA ALA A 231 -17.97 0.38 19.25
C ALA A 231 -17.74 -0.71 20.31
N LEU A 232 -17.09 -0.38 21.43
CA LEU A 232 -16.86 -1.33 22.54
C LEU A 232 -18.13 -1.74 23.25
N THR A 233 -19.15 -0.86 23.33
CA THR A 233 -20.41 -1.16 23.98
C THR A 233 -21.43 -1.87 23.09
N GLU A 234 -21.31 -1.76 21.76
CA GLU A 234 -22.14 -2.50 20.80
C GLU A 234 -21.71 -3.98 20.70
N ASP A 235 -20.42 -4.31 20.88
CA ASP A 235 -19.91 -5.69 20.84
C ASP A 235 -20.25 -6.50 22.11
N ASP A 236 -20.53 -5.83 23.24
CA ASP A 236 -20.95 -6.51 24.50
C ASP A 236 -22.45 -6.91 24.52
N ILE A 237 -23.21 -6.66 23.42
CA ILE A 237 -24.66 -6.92 23.34
C ILE A 237 -24.98 -8.09 22.37
N GLN A 238 -23.98 -8.80 21.85
CA GLN A 238 -24.15 -10.05 21.10
C GLN A 238 -23.64 -11.25 21.92
#